data_000ff2b7470ac262228a485b780f50bc
#
_entry.id   000ff2b7470ac262228a485b780f50bc
#
_cell.length_a   1.000
_cell.length_b   1.000
_cell.length_c   1.000
_cell.angle_alpha   90.00
_cell.angle_beta   90.00
_cell.angle_gamma   90.00
#
_symmetry.space_group_name_H-M   'P 1'
#
loop_
_entity.id
_entity.type
_entity.pdbx_description
1 polymer ?
#
loop_
_entity_poly.entity_id
_entity_poly.type
_entity_poly.pdbx_seq_one_letter_code
_entity_poly.pdbx_strand_id
1 'polypeptide(L)'
;MATKTLDKAEARMAANHRTAEKSLPMEGLKTLRGLKIFSGNANRPLAEGIAKYLGVPLGKAHVGRFADGEIGVQIEENVRGADCYVIQPTCRPVNENLMELLIMIDALRRASAGRITAVIPYFGYARADRKTAPRMPISSKLVANLIVEAGADRVITMDLHAAQIQGFFDIPVDHLYAAPIILDYVRKKALKNLVVVSPDVGGVERARAFAKRLNAQLVIIDKRRPRPNEASVYNVIGDVKGKTCFILDDMVDTGGTLCKVADKIREQGAAKVYAACVHGVLSGAAHDLIAKSSLEEMILTDSIPVHALAGGKLTVLSIAKLLGEAIARNHQGKSISALFV
;
A
#
# COMPACT_ATOMS: atom_id res chain seq x y z
N MET A 1 5.28 -7.39 37.10
CA MET A 1 3.98 -7.59 36.43
C MET A 1 4.02 -7.25 34.92
N ALA A 2 4.88 -6.36 34.46
CA ALA A 2 4.97 -5.94 33.04
C ALA A 2 5.52 -7.03 32.08
N THR A 3 6.41 -7.91 32.53
CA THR A 3 7.02 -8.96 31.70
C THR A 3 6.02 -10.05 31.28
N LYS A 4 5.11 -10.47 32.17
CA LYS A 4 4.08 -11.49 31.85
C LYS A 4 3.01 -11.02 30.83
N THR A 5 2.84 -9.73 30.69
CA THR A 5 1.87 -9.15 29.71
C THR A 5 2.47 -9.10 28.32
N LEU A 6 3.78 -8.87 28.20
CA LEU A 6 4.53 -8.91 26.94
C LEU A 6 4.59 -10.34 26.36
N ASP A 7 4.88 -11.34 27.18
CA ASP A 7 4.93 -12.75 26.74
C ASP A 7 3.58 -13.28 26.23
N LYS A 8 2.46 -12.83 26.84
CA LYS A 8 1.11 -13.17 26.36
C LYS A 8 0.74 -12.48 25.04
N ALA A 9 1.26 -11.27 24.80
CA ALA A 9 1.07 -10.57 23.53
C ALA A 9 1.88 -11.24 22.42
N GLU A 10 3.13 -11.63 22.70
CA GLU A 10 3.99 -12.36 21.76
C GLU A 10 3.45 -13.75 21.41
N ALA A 11 2.95 -14.49 22.40
CA ALA A 11 2.32 -15.80 22.18
C ALA A 11 1.02 -15.69 21.33
N ARG A 12 0.22 -14.63 21.53
CA ARG A 12 -0.94 -14.34 20.68
C ARG A 12 -0.53 -13.92 19.26
N MET A 13 0.57 -13.18 19.10
CA MET A 13 1.14 -12.83 17.80
C MET A 13 1.62 -14.06 17.02
N ALA A 14 2.32 -14.99 17.69
CA ALA A 14 2.80 -16.23 17.07
C ALA A 14 1.65 -17.17 16.67
N ALA A 15 0.56 -17.19 17.41
CA ALA A 15 -0.64 -17.96 17.07
C ALA A 15 -1.39 -17.38 15.86
N ASN A 16 -1.46 -16.04 15.75
CA ASN A 16 -2.09 -15.38 14.61
C ASN A 16 -1.26 -15.50 13.31
N HIS A 17 0.06 -15.63 13.39
CA HIS A 17 0.93 -15.85 12.23
C HIS A 17 0.73 -17.21 11.56
N ARG A 18 0.33 -18.24 12.31
CA ARG A 18 0.05 -19.58 11.75
C ARG A 18 -1.28 -19.64 10.99
N THR A 19 -2.19 -18.70 11.21
CA THR A 19 -3.49 -18.63 10.51
C THR A 19 -3.44 -17.89 9.19
N ALA A 20 -2.33 -17.18 8.85
CA ALA A 20 -2.21 -16.40 7.63
C ALA A 20 -1.95 -17.22 6.34
N GLU A 21 -1.68 -18.53 6.45
CA GLU A 21 -1.35 -19.38 5.28
C GLU A 21 -2.52 -20.17 4.71
N LYS A 22 -3.67 -20.22 5.39
CA LYS A 22 -4.83 -20.99 4.92
C LYS A 22 -5.88 -20.06 4.31
N SER A 23 -6.39 -20.45 3.13
CA SER A 23 -7.69 -19.93 2.63
C SER A 23 -8.73 -19.99 3.74
N LEU A 24 -9.69 -19.06 3.75
CA LEU A 24 -10.79 -19.09 4.73
C LEU A 24 -11.39 -20.50 4.78
N PRO A 25 -11.56 -21.09 5.99
CA PRO A 25 -12.19 -22.39 6.11
C PRO A 25 -13.62 -22.33 5.53
N MET A 26 -14.10 -23.46 4.97
CA MET A 26 -15.44 -23.58 4.34
C MET A 26 -16.59 -22.99 5.18
N GLU A 27 -16.47 -23.00 6.50
CA GLU A 27 -17.41 -22.35 7.42
C GLU A 27 -17.44 -20.82 7.27
N GLY A 28 -16.31 -20.20 6.94
CA GLY A 28 -16.21 -18.76 6.70
C GLY A 28 -16.93 -18.31 5.41
N LEU A 29 -17.03 -19.19 4.41
CA LEU A 29 -17.70 -18.89 3.13
C LEU A 29 -19.22 -18.73 3.28
N LYS A 30 -19.85 -19.47 4.19
CA LYS A 30 -21.29 -19.34 4.48
C LYS A 30 -21.65 -17.98 5.08
N THR A 31 -20.68 -17.28 5.69
CA THR A 31 -20.88 -15.98 6.34
C THR A 31 -20.66 -14.79 5.39
N LEU A 32 -20.28 -15.03 4.13
CA LEU A 32 -20.07 -13.98 3.12
C LEU A 32 -21.26 -13.79 2.18
N ARG A 33 -22.44 -14.24 2.61
CA ARG A 33 -23.67 -14.05 1.84
C ARG A 33 -23.99 -12.57 1.67
N GLY A 34 -24.22 -12.15 0.43
CA GLY A 34 -24.51 -10.75 0.10
C GLY A 34 -23.26 -9.88 -0.14
N LEU A 35 -22.05 -10.44 0.05
CA LEU A 35 -20.80 -9.77 -0.34
C LEU A 35 -20.67 -9.80 -1.87
N LYS A 36 -20.36 -8.65 -2.45
CA LYS A 36 -20.06 -8.47 -3.88
C LYS A 36 -18.74 -7.71 -4.05
N ILE A 37 -17.88 -8.20 -4.92
CA ILE A 37 -16.58 -7.58 -5.20
C ILE A 37 -16.52 -7.17 -6.65
N PHE A 38 -16.31 -5.89 -6.91
CA PHE A 38 -16.12 -5.34 -8.24
C PHE A 38 -14.68 -4.85 -8.41
N SER A 39 -14.17 -4.97 -9.62
CA SER A 39 -12.85 -4.47 -9.99
C SER A 39 -13.00 -3.37 -11.03
N GLY A 40 -12.33 -2.25 -10.81
CA GLY A 40 -12.00 -1.38 -11.91
C GLY A 40 -10.83 -1.94 -12.73
N ASN A 41 -10.38 -1.16 -13.73
CA ASN A 41 -9.36 -1.61 -14.68
C ASN A 41 -7.93 -1.46 -14.20
N ALA A 42 -7.69 -0.66 -13.14
CA ALA A 42 -6.33 -0.31 -12.73
C ALA A 42 -5.50 -1.50 -12.23
N ASN A 43 -6.13 -2.49 -11.55
CA ASN A 43 -5.41 -3.66 -11.02
C ASN A 43 -6.33 -4.88 -10.88
N ARG A 44 -6.81 -5.37 -12.00
CA ARG A 44 -7.67 -6.56 -12.04
C ARG A 44 -7.03 -7.80 -11.44
N PRO A 45 -5.72 -8.10 -11.66
CA PRO A 45 -5.08 -9.26 -11.05
C PRO A 45 -5.13 -9.25 -9.52
N LEU A 46 -4.97 -8.10 -8.87
CA LEU A 46 -5.11 -7.98 -7.42
C LEU A 46 -6.56 -8.28 -6.98
N ALA A 47 -7.54 -7.73 -7.68
CA ALA A 47 -8.96 -7.99 -7.38
C ALA A 47 -9.32 -9.47 -7.53
N GLU A 48 -8.81 -10.15 -8.56
CA GLU A 48 -8.95 -11.60 -8.76
C GLU A 48 -8.28 -12.40 -7.64
N GLY A 49 -7.09 -11.96 -7.18
CA GLY A 49 -6.41 -12.54 -6.03
C GLY A 49 -7.22 -12.43 -4.73
N ILE A 50 -7.84 -11.27 -4.50
CA ILE A 50 -8.73 -11.01 -3.36
C ILE A 50 -9.98 -11.90 -3.44
N ALA A 51 -10.65 -11.92 -4.59
CA ALA A 51 -11.83 -12.74 -4.84
C ALA A 51 -11.55 -14.24 -4.63
N LYS A 52 -10.40 -14.71 -5.14
CA LYS A 52 -9.92 -16.09 -4.93
C LYS A 52 -9.69 -16.40 -3.45
N TYR A 53 -9.07 -15.48 -2.70
CA TYR A 53 -8.86 -15.66 -1.25
C TYR A 53 -10.19 -15.78 -0.50
N LEU A 54 -11.18 -14.95 -0.86
CA LEU A 54 -12.50 -14.93 -0.26
C LEU A 54 -13.40 -16.08 -0.73
N GLY A 55 -13.04 -16.78 -1.80
CA GLY A 55 -13.85 -17.85 -2.38
C GLY A 55 -15.15 -17.35 -3.04
N VAL A 56 -15.17 -16.09 -3.48
CA VAL A 56 -16.29 -15.47 -4.19
C VAL A 56 -15.87 -15.04 -5.60
N PRO A 57 -16.77 -15.05 -6.60
CA PRO A 57 -16.45 -14.54 -7.92
C PRO A 57 -16.35 -13.00 -7.90
N LEU A 58 -15.63 -12.43 -8.87
CA LEU A 58 -15.78 -11.00 -9.16
C LEU A 58 -17.19 -10.74 -9.70
N GLY A 59 -17.77 -9.62 -9.28
CA GLY A 59 -19.05 -9.13 -9.76
C GLY A 59 -18.98 -8.78 -11.24
N LYS A 60 -20.08 -9.00 -11.94
CA LYS A 60 -20.20 -8.69 -13.36
C LYS A 60 -20.40 -7.19 -13.55
N ALA A 61 -19.45 -6.55 -14.17
CA ALA A 61 -19.52 -5.15 -14.56
C ALA A 61 -18.75 -4.93 -15.85
N HIS A 62 -19.31 -4.15 -16.75
CA HIS A 62 -18.59 -3.59 -17.88
C HIS A 62 -18.03 -2.23 -17.46
N VAL A 63 -16.72 -2.05 -17.59
CA VAL A 63 -16.01 -0.80 -17.32
C VAL A 63 -15.16 -0.49 -18.55
N GLY A 64 -15.54 0.50 -19.30
CA GLY A 64 -14.94 0.82 -20.59
C GLY A 64 -14.89 2.32 -20.85
N ARG A 65 -14.66 2.68 -22.10
CA ARG A 65 -14.61 4.07 -22.57
C ARG A 65 -15.44 4.26 -23.82
N PHE A 66 -16.07 5.41 -23.89
CA PHE A 66 -16.66 5.91 -25.13
C PHE A 66 -15.57 6.41 -26.08
N ALA A 67 -15.93 6.67 -27.33
CA ALA A 67 -15.00 7.09 -28.37
C ALA A 67 -14.32 8.45 -28.08
N ASP A 68 -14.97 9.31 -27.32
CA ASP A 68 -14.46 10.61 -26.86
C ASP A 68 -13.58 10.51 -25.60
N GLY A 69 -13.45 9.29 -25.00
CA GLY A 69 -12.63 9.02 -23.83
C GLY A 69 -13.39 9.05 -22.50
N GLU A 70 -14.68 9.41 -22.48
CA GLU A 70 -15.50 9.33 -21.27
C GLU A 70 -15.61 7.86 -20.77
N ILE A 71 -15.65 7.70 -19.46
CA ILE A 71 -15.73 6.39 -18.83
C ILE A 71 -17.20 5.92 -18.78
N GLY A 72 -17.47 4.75 -19.35
CA GLY A 72 -18.75 4.07 -19.30
C GLY A 72 -18.70 2.90 -18.30
N VAL A 73 -19.67 2.86 -17.39
CA VAL A 73 -19.81 1.75 -16.42
C VAL A 73 -21.21 1.19 -16.48
N GLN A 74 -21.32 -0.14 -16.53
CA GLN A 74 -22.58 -0.87 -16.38
C GLN A 74 -22.39 -2.01 -15.38
N ILE A 75 -23.21 -2.02 -14.32
CA ILE A 75 -23.30 -3.16 -13.40
C ILE A 75 -24.23 -4.19 -14.00
N GLU A 76 -23.75 -5.40 -14.26
CA GLU A 76 -24.45 -6.44 -15.00
C GLU A 76 -25.07 -7.52 -14.11
N GLU A 77 -25.24 -7.24 -12.82
CA GLU A 77 -25.88 -8.13 -11.86
C GLU A 77 -26.68 -7.37 -10.82
N ASN A 78 -27.60 -8.08 -10.16
CA ASN A 78 -28.38 -7.47 -9.08
C ASN A 78 -27.51 -7.24 -7.84
N VAL A 79 -27.45 -5.97 -7.40
CA VAL A 79 -26.68 -5.52 -6.22
C VAL A 79 -27.59 -4.91 -5.14
N ARG A 80 -28.91 -4.93 -5.31
CA ARG A 80 -29.86 -4.35 -4.36
C ARG A 80 -29.67 -4.94 -2.96
N GLY A 81 -29.39 -4.08 -1.99
CA GLY A 81 -29.17 -4.46 -0.60
C GLY A 81 -27.85 -5.22 -0.35
N ALA A 82 -27.01 -5.43 -1.38
CA ALA A 82 -25.74 -6.12 -1.23
C ALA A 82 -24.67 -5.22 -0.58
N ASP A 83 -23.68 -5.84 0.06
CA ASP A 83 -22.47 -5.21 0.56
C ASP A 83 -21.39 -5.26 -0.52
N CYS A 84 -21.17 -4.12 -1.19
CA CYS A 84 -20.36 -4.00 -2.39
C CYS A 84 -18.99 -3.40 -2.09
N TYR A 85 -17.94 -4.04 -2.60
CA TYR A 85 -16.56 -3.57 -2.50
C TYR A 85 -16.02 -3.29 -3.90
N VAL A 86 -15.56 -2.06 -4.14
CA VAL A 86 -14.96 -1.65 -5.41
C VAL A 86 -13.46 -1.57 -5.23
N ILE A 87 -12.71 -2.46 -5.89
CA ILE A 87 -11.25 -2.51 -5.83
C ILE A 87 -10.67 -1.72 -6.97
N GLN A 88 -10.08 -0.56 -6.66
CA GLN A 88 -9.50 0.33 -7.64
C GLN A 88 -8.39 1.18 -7.04
N PRO A 89 -7.11 0.85 -7.23
CA PRO A 89 -6.03 1.78 -6.94
C PRO A 89 -6.11 2.99 -7.88
N THR A 90 -5.96 4.20 -7.33
CA THR A 90 -5.96 5.43 -8.13
C THR A 90 -4.55 5.78 -8.60
N CYS A 91 -3.84 4.77 -9.16
CA CYS A 91 -2.53 4.89 -9.77
C CYS A 91 -2.63 5.41 -11.21
N ARG A 92 -1.48 5.48 -11.90
CA ARG A 92 -1.42 5.94 -13.31
C ARG A 92 -2.20 5.00 -14.25
N PRO A 93 -3.02 5.58 -15.12
CA PRO A 93 -3.36 6.99 -15.33
C PRO A 93 -4.31 7.51 -14.24
N VAL A 94 -3.80 8.43 -13.39
CA VAL A 94 -4.40 8.76 -12.09
C VAL A 94 -5.82 9.33 -12.20
N ASN A 95 -6.01 10.29 -13.12
CA ASN A 95 -7.30 10.96 -13.28
C ASN A 95 -8.37 10.01 -13.80
N GLU A 96 -8.00 9.13 -14.71
CA GLU A 96 -8.87 8.14 -15.31
C GLU A 96 -9.30 7.09 -14.30
N ASN A 97 -8.34 6.53 -13.56
CA ASN A 97 -8.62 5.52 -12.53
C ASN A 97 -9.42 6.10 -11.35
N LEU A 98 -9.23 7.39 -11.04
CA LEU A 98 -10.06 8.08 -10.07
C LEU A 98 -11.50 8.24 -10.59
N MET A 99 -11.68 8.76 -11.82
CA MET A 99 -13.01 8.91 -12.39
C MET A 99 -13.73 7.57 -12.53
N GLU A 100 -13.02 6.52 -12.93
CA GLU A 100 -13.56 5.16 -13.01
C GLU A 100 -14.10 4.69 -11.65
N LEU A 101 -13.32 4.89 -10.57
CA LEU A 101 -13.77 4.59 -9.21
C LEU A 101 -15.04 5.35 -8.84
N LEU A 102 -15.08 6.67 -9.09
CA LEU A 102 -16.22 7.51 -8.74
C LEU A 102 -17.50 7.08 -9.48
N ILE A 103 -17.41 6.80 -10.79
CA ILE A 103 -18.53 6.37 -11.61
C ILE A 103 -19.01 4.96 -11.20
N MET A 104 -18.10 4.05 -10.84
CA MET A 104 -18.47 2.72 -10.32
C MET A 104 -19.23 2.82 -9.00
N ILE A 105 -18.81 3.70 -8.08
CA ILE A 105 -19.50 3.94 -6.81
C ILE A 105 -20.90 4.51 -7.06
N ASP A 106 -21.03 5.51 -7.94
CA ASP A 106 -22.33 6.12 -8.28
C ASP A 106 -23.27 5.08 -8.94
N ALA A 107 -22.76 4.24 -9.83
CA ALA A 107 -23.54 3.17 -10.46
C ALA A 107 -24.10 2.18 -9.42
N LEU A 108 -23.29 1.76 -8.45
CA LEU A 108 -23.73 0.87 -7.37
C LEU A 108 -24.76 1.55 -6.46
N ARG A 109 -24.56 2.83 -6.11
CA ARG A 109 -25.49 3.63 -5.33
C ARG A 109 -26.85 3.73 -6.02
N ARG A 110 -26.87 4.04 -7.33
CA ARG A 110 -28.12 4.11 -8.13
C ARG A 110 -28.76 2.74 -8.31
N ALA A 111 -27.99 1.65 -8.29
CA ALA A 111 -28.49 0.29 -8.31
C ALA A 111 -28.98 -0.19 -6.93
N SER A 112 -29.03 0.67 -5.93
CA SER A 112 -29.49 0.41 -4.55
C SER A 112 -28.65 -0.64 -3.82
N ALA A 113 -27.33 -0.63 -3.96
CA ALA A 113 -26.44 -1.35 -3.07
C ALA A 113 -26.72 -0.98 -1.60
N GLY A 114 -26.60 -1.91 -0.70
CA GLY A 114 -26.88 -1.69 0.72
C GLY A 114 -25.75 -0.98 1.44
N ARG A 115 -24.51 -1.22 1.03
CA ARG A 115 -23.29 -0.56 1.49
C ARG A 115 -22.24 -0.60 0.38
N ILE A 116 -21.47 0.47 0.23
CA ILE A 116 -20.43 0.59 -0.78
C ILE A 116 -19.10 0.91 -0.09
N THR A 117 -18.13 0.02 -0.19
CA THR A 117 -16.78 0.22 0.33
C THR A 117 -15.81 0.42 -0.83
N ALA A 118 -15.15 1.57 -0.87
CA ALA A 118 -14.05 1.84 -1.80
C ALA A 118 -12.76 1.19 -1.25
N VAL A 119 -12.25 0.19 -1.95
CA VAL A 119 -10.96 -0.46 -1.62
C VAL A 119 -9.91 0.14 -2.54
N ILE A 120 -9.07 0.99 -1.97
CA ILE A 120 -8.09 1.81 -2.69
C ILE A 120 -6.69 1.41 -2.24
N PRO A 121 -6.08 0.36 -2.83
CA PRO A 121 -4.75 -0.14 -2.41
C PRO A 121 -3.65 0.91 -2.55
N TYR A 122 -3.78 1.83 -3.50
CA TYR A 122 -2.95 3.02 -3.64
C TYR A 122 -3.86 4.24 -3.81
N PHE A 123 -3.73 5.19 -2.87
CA PHE A 123 -4.48 6.44 -2.89
C PHE A 123 -3.67 7.51 -3.62
N GLY A 124 -4.04 7.81 -4.85
CA GLY A 124 -3.46 8.89 -5.65
C GLY A 124 -3.71 10.26 -5.03
N TYR A 125 -2.89 11.26 -5.38
CA TYR A 125 -2.90 12.60 -4.77
C TYR A 125 -2.53 12.67 -3.28
N ALA A 126 -2.19 11.57 -2.62
CA ALA A 126 -1.82 11.52 -1.21
C ALA A 126 -0.64 12.44 -0.86
N ARG A 127 0.26 12.71 -1.80
CA ARG A 127 1.42 13.62 -1.60
C ARG A 127 1.04 15.09 -1.42
N ALA A 128 -0.17 15.48 -1.81
CA ALA A 128 -0.69 16.84 -1.64
C ALA A 128 -1.65 16.90 -0.43
N ASP A 129 -1.15 16.49 0.75
CA ASP A 129 -1.87 16.41 2.03
C ASP A 129 -1.89 17.73 2.80
N ARG A 130 -1.04 18.67 2.42
CA ARG A 130 -0.91 19.99 3.06
C ARG A 130 -0.41 21.03 2.06
N LYS A 131 -0.58 22.31 2.41
CA LYS A 131 0.02 23.41 1.65
C LYS A 131 1.49 23.53 2.01
N THR A 132 2.39 23.33 1.05
CA THR A 132 3.82 23.53 1.20
C THR A 132 4.26 24.93 0.76
N ALA A 133 3.38 25.68 0.08
CA ALA A 133 3.55 27.06 -0.31
C ALA A 133 2.19 27.79 -0.32
N PRO A 134 2.17 29.12 -0.33
CA PRO A 134 0.91 29.90 -0.48
C PRO A 134 0.14 29.52 -1.76
N ARG A 135 -1.18 29.52 -1.67
CA ARG A 135 -2.13 29.28 -2.79
C ARG A 135 -2.06 27.88 -3.42
N MET A 136 -1.45 26.91 -2.75
CA MET A 136 -1.50 25.51 -3.17
C MET A 136 -2.79 24.83 -2.72
N PRO A 137 -3.29 23.86 -3.49
CA PRO A 137 -4.42 23.03 -3.07
C PRO A 137 -4.01 21.99 -2.02
N ILE A 138 -5.00 21.37 -1.37
CA ILE A 138 -4.87 20.11 -0.63
C ILE A 138 -5.64 19.06 -1.43
N SER A 139 -5.02 18.52 -2.48
CA SER A 139 -5.68 17.66 -3.46
C SER A 139 -6.15 16.34 -2.85
N SER A 140 -5.45 15.82 -1.83
CA SER A 140 -5.88 14.62 -1.11
C SER A 140 -7.22 14.82 -0.39
N LYS A 141 -7.50 16.01 0.17
CA LYS A 141 -8.81 16.33 0.76
C LYS A 141 -9.89 16.44 -0.31
N LEU A 142 -9.58 17.07 -1.46
CA LEU A 142 -10.53 17.15 -2.57
C LEU A 142 -10.93 15.76 -3.05
N VAL A 143 -9.95 14.87 -3.25
CA VAL A 143 -10.22 13.49 -3.71
C VAL A 143 -11.03 12.71 -2.67
N ALA A 144 -10.72 12.87 -1.37
CA ALA A 144 -11.50 12.26 -0.30
C ALA A 144 -12.98 12.71 -0.35
N ASN A 145 -13.24 14.01 -0.53
CA ASN A 145 -14.59 14.54 -0.66
C ASN A 145 -15.32 13.97 -1.88
N LEU A 146 -14.65 13.87 -3.03
CA LEU A 146 -15.26 13.31 -4.26
C LEU A 146 -15.69 11.85 -4.06
N ILE A 147 -14.88 11.04 -3.37
CA ILE A 147 -15.21 9.64 -3.07
C ILE A 147 -16.43 9.53 -2.15
N VAL A 148 -16.50 10.38 -1.12
CA VAL A 148 -17.67 10.43 -0.22
C VAL A 148 -18.91 10.87 -0.96
N GLU A 149 -18.82 11.92 -1.78
CA GLU A 149 -19.96 12.47 -2.54
C GLU A 149 -20.47 11.49 -3.59
N ALA A 150 -19.58 10.72 -4.22
CA ALA A 150 -19.98 9.65 -5.13
C ALA A 150 -20.85 8.58 -4.45
N GLY A 151 -20.75 8.42 -3.13
CA GLY A 151 -21.60 7.54 -2.33
C GLY A 151 -20.89 6.37 -1.69
N ALA A 152 -19.59 6.47 -1.44
CA ALA A 152 -18.89 5.49 -0.61
C ALA A 152 -19.31 5.63 0.86
N ASP A 153 -19.60 4.50 1.51
CA ASP A 153 -19.92 4.43 2.95
C ASP A 153 -18.67 4.19 3.80
N ARG A 154 -17.58 3.70 3.20
CA ARG A 154 -16.33 3.34 3.85
C ARG A 154 -15.19 3.32 2.85
N VAL A 155 -13.98 3.53 3.34
CA VAL A 155 -12.74 3.36 2.57
C VAL A 155 -11.86 2.30 3.25
N ILE A 156 -11.28 1.39 2.46
CA ILE A 156 -10.16 0.54 2.87
C ILE A 156 -8.96 0.96 2.02
N THR A 157 -7.86 1.32 2.65
CA THR A 157 -6.66 1.77 1.95
C THR A 157 -5.40 1.24 2.63
N MET A 158 -4.24 1.42 1.97
CA MET A 158 -2.98 0.89 2.48
C MET A 158 -1.89 1.96 2.43
N ASP A 159 -1.05 2.00 3.49
CA ASP A 159 0.15 2.82 3.61
C ASP A 159 0.01 4.22 3.01
N LEU A 160 -0.97 4.99 3.48
CA LEU A 160 -1.14 6.39 3.09
C LEU A 160 0.17 7.15 3.28
N HIS A 161 0.52 8.01 2.32
CA HIS A 161 1.72 8.84 2.39
C HIS A 161 1.85 9.61 3.71
N ALA A 162 0.70 10.07 4.22
CA ALA A 162 0.57 10.70 5.52
C ALA A 162 -0.64 10.10 6.24
N ALA A 163 -0.45 9.53 7.43
CA ALA A 163 -1.50 8.82 8.16
C ALA A 163 -2.72 9.70 8.49
N GLN A 164 -2.52 11.01 8.65
CA GLN A 164 -3.58 11.99 8.91
C GLN A 164 -4.57 12.13 7.75
N ILE A 165 -4.27 11.66 6.54
CA ILE A 165 -5.20 11.68 5.39
C ILE A 165 -6.48 10.89 5.71
N GLN A 166 -6.41 9.87 6.57
CA GLN A 166 -7.61 9.18 7.05
C GLN A 166 -8.65 10.13 7.66
N GLY A 167 -8.22 11.22 8.29
CA GLY A 167 -9.08 12.27 8.84
C GLY A 167 -9.65 13.24 7.80
N PHE A 168 -9.33 13.10 6.52
CA PHE A 168 -9.92 13.89 5.44
C PHE A 168 -11.26 13.34 4.97
N PHE A 169 -11.55 12.10 5.33
CA PHE A 169 -12.83 11.46 5.03
C PHE A 169 -13.81 11.69 6.17
N ASP A 170 -15.06 11.99 5.83
CA ASP A 170 -16.17 12.09 6.78
C ASP A 170 -16.91 10.74 6.93
N ILE A 171 -16.30 9.65 6.43
CA ILE A 171 -16.74 8.26 6.54
C ILE A 171 -15.62 7.41 7.16
N PRO A 172 -15.90 6.22 7.71
CA PRO A 172 -14.88 5.35 8.28
C PRO A 172 -13.80 4.97 7.27
N VAL A 173 -12.54 5.01 7.73
CA VAL A 173 -11.36 4.62 6.94
C VAL A 173 -10.61 3.52 7.66
N ASP A 174 -10.42 2.40 6.98
CA ASP A 174 -9.58 1.30 7.43
C ASP A 174 -8.21 1.43 6.74
N HIS A 175 -7.25 2.04 7.46
CA HIS A 175 -5.89 2.27 6.95
C HIS A 175 -4.99 1.10 7.31
N LEU A 176 -4.75 0.18 6.37
CA LEU A 176 -3.90 -1.01 6.54
C LEU A 176 -2.42 -0.68 6.28
N TYR A 177 -1.53 -1.59 6.73
CA TYR A 177 -0.09 -1.50 6.53
C TYR A 177 0.45 -2.78 5.91
N ALA A 178 1.30 -2.68 4.89
CA ALA A 178 1.99 -3.81 4.28
C ALA A 178 3.20 -4.31 5.11
N ALA A 179 3.55 -3.58 6.17
CA ALA A 179 4.69 -3.92 7.02
C ALA A 179 4.74 -5.39 7.48
N PRO A 180 3.65 -6.06 7.90
CA PRO A 180 3.68 -7.48 8.26
C PRO A 180 4.14 -8.40 7.11
N ILE A 181 3.73 -8.11 5.88
CA ILE A 181 4.09 -8.88 4.68
C ILE A 181 5.57 -8.71 4.36
N ILE A 182 6.06 -7.47 4.40
CA ILE A 182 7.47 -7.15 4.16
C ILE A 182 8.36 -7.74 5.27
N LEU A 183 7.93 -7.66 6.53
CA LEU A 183 8.64 -8.26 7.67
C LEU A 183 8.79 -9.78 7.54
N ASP A 184 7.73 -10.48 7.16
CA ASP A 184 7.76 -11.92 6.93
C ASP A 184 8.77 -12.30 5.83
N TYR A 185 8.75 -11.54 4.73
CA TYR A 185 9.72 -11.71 3.65
C TYR A 185 11.17 -11.52 4.10
N VAL A 186 11.46 -10.42 4.83
CA VAL A 186 12.81 -10.12 5.33
C VAL A 186 13.29 -11.16 6.33
N ARG A 187 12.41 -11.65 7.21
CA ARG A 187 12.74 -12.73 8.15
C ARG A 187 13.09 -14.04 7.44
N LYS A 188 12.33 -14.42 6.42
CA LYS A 188 12.61 -15.61 5.59
C LYS A 188 13.93 -15.49 4.83
N LYS A 189 14.31 -14.28 4.45
CA LYS A 189 15.59 -14.00 3.78
C LYS A 189 16.80 -14.10 4.72
N ALA A 190 16.59 -14.08 6.04
CA ALA A 190 17.60 -14.25 7.09
C ALA A 190 18.86 -13.36 6.89
N LEU A 191 18.66 -12.08 6.59
CA LEU A 191 19.73 -11.12 6.35
C LEU A 191 20.57 -10.92 7.62
N LYS A 192 21.91 -11.11 7.50
CA LYS A 192 22.84 -10.95 8.61
C LYS A 192 23.30 -9.49 8.74
N ASN A 193 23.62 -9.08 9.98
CA ASN A 193 24.10 -7.72 10.30
C ASN A 193 23.17 -6.63 9.74
N LEU A 194 21.88 -6.80 9.93
CA LEU A 194 20.84 -5.96 9.36
C LEU A 194 20.73 -4.61 10.09
N VAL A 195 20.65 -3.53 9.34
CA VAL A 195 20.21 -2.21 9.78
C VAL A 195 19.07 -1.72 8.89
N VAL A 196 18.08 -1.09 9.48
CA VAL A 196 16.97 -0.47 8.75
C VAL A 196 17.31 1.00 8.49
N VAL A 197 17.07 1.46 7.28
CA VAL A 197 17.41 2.81 6.83
C VAL A 197 16.13 3.57 6.48
N SER A 198 15.94 4.73 7.10
CA SER A 198 14.96 5.71 6.65
C SER A 198 15.60 6.60 5.58
N PRO A 199 15.05 6.69 4.35
CA PRO A 199 15.64 7.47 3.26
C PRO A 199 15.50 9.00 3.46
N ASP A 200 14.66 9.42 4.41
CA ASP A 200 14.46 10.81 4.82
C ASP A 200 13.90 10.89 6.25
N VAL A 201 13.73 12.13 6.73
CA VAL A 201 13.23 12.40 8.09
C VAL A 201 11.73 12.02 8.22
N GLY A 202 10.95 12.13 7.14
CA GLY A 202 9.51 11.82 7.15
C GLY A 202 9.20 10.34 7.39
N GLY A 203 10.07 9.44 6.91
CA GLY A 203 9.93 7.99 7.04
C GLY A 203 10.45 7.40 8.37
N VAL A 204 11.03 8.21 9.26
CA VAL A 204 11.73 7.74 10.48
C VAL A 204 10.84 6.93 11.41
N GLU A 205 9.60 7.33 11.62
CA GLU A 205 8.67 6.62 12.50
C GLU A 205 8.38 5.20 11.97
N ARG A 206 8.08 5.09 10.68
CA ARG A 206 7.86 3.81 9.98
C ARG A 206 9.10 2.91 10.07
N ALA A 207 10.27 3.45 9.72
CA ALA A 207 11.53 2.71 9.76
C ALA A 207 11.89 2.25 11.18
N ARG A 208 11.64 3.08 12.20
CA ARG A 208 11.85 2.74 13.61
C ARG A 208 10.96 1.59 14.07
N ALA A 209 9.67 1.65 13.74
CA ALA A 209 8.74 0.57 14.08
C ALA A 209 9.14 -0.75 13.40
N PHE A 210 9.61 -0.69 12.16
CA PHE A 210 10.09 -1.85 11.41
C PHE A 210 11.40 -2.40 11.99
N ALA A 211 12.39 -1.55 12.31
CA ALA A 211 13.65 -1.91 12.92
C ALA A 211 13.44 -2.62 14.27
N LYS A 212 12.54 -2.10 15.12
CA LYS A 212 12.18 -2.71 16.41
C LYS A 212 11.68 -4.16 16.25
N ARG A 213 10.84 -4.42 15.21
CA ARG A 213 10.29 -5.76 14.95
C ARG A 213 11.33 -6.75 14.40
N LEU A 214 12.44 -6.26 13.86
CA LEU A 214 13.56 -7.06 13.38
C LEU A 214 14.72 -7.12 14.37
N ASN A 215 14.62 -6.47 15.52
CA ASN A 215 15.72 -6.27 16.48
C ASN A 215 16.97 -5.70 15.80
N ALA A 216 16.77 -4.75 14.88
CA ALA A 216 17.80 -4.11 14.08
C ALA A 216 18.00 -2.65 14.49
N GLN A 217 19.20 -2.12 14.23
CA GLN A 217 19.48 -0.69 14.42
C GLN A 217 18.81 0.14 13.34
N LEU A 218 18.51 1.41 13.67
CA LEU A 218 17.98 2.40 12.74
C LEU A 218 19.10 3.33 12.27
N VAL A 219 19.14 3.54 10.97
CA VAL A 219 19.97 4.55 10.31
C VAL A 219 19.04 5.55 9.63
N ILE A 220 19.38 6.84 9.68
CA ILE A 220 18.56 7.91 9.10
C ILE A 220 19.40 8.67 8.07
N ILE A 221 18.80 8.95 6.92
CA ILE A 221 19.38 9.81 5.91
C ILE A 221 18.82 11.22 6.08
N ASP A 222 19.67 12.16 6.50
CA ASP A 222 19.33 13.57 6.53
C ASP A 222 19.67 14.20 5.17
N LYS A 223 18.63 14.49 4.40
CA LYS A 223 18.74 15.10 3.08
C LYS A 223 18.60 16.61 3.19
N ARG A 224 19.68 17.33 2.93
CA ARG A 224 19.69 18.81 2.90
C ARG A 224 19.87 19.33 1.49
N ARG A 225 19.15 20.38 1.18
CA ARG A 225 19.38 21.22 0.00
C ARG A 225 19.90 22.55 0.49
N PRO A 226 21.23 22.86 0.36
CA PRO A 226 21.79 24.11 0.85
C PRO A 226 21.14 25.33 0.21
N ARG A 227 20.82 25.26 -1.10
CA ARG A 227 20.12 26.30 -1.87
C ARG A 227 19.20 25.69 -2.94
N PRO A 228 18.22 26.46 -3.46
CA PRO A 228 17.46 26.07 -4.65
C PRO A 228 18.42 25.79 -5.82
N ASN A 229 18.21 24.68 -6.53
CA ASN A 229 19.04 24.20 -7.66
C ASN A 229 20.43 23.66 -7.33
N GLU A 230 20.84 23.57 -6.06
CA GLU A 230 22.04 22.85 -5.66
C GLU A 230 21.80 21.35 -5.46
N ALA A 231 22.88 20.56 -5.63
CA ALA A 231 22.84 19.12 -5.39
C ALA A 231 22.46 18.81 -3.92
N SER A 232 21.57 17.87 -3.71
CA SER A 232 21.21 17.43 -2.36
C SER A 232 22.42 16.78 -1.68
N VAL A 233 22.73 17.20 -0.46
CA VAL A 233 23.71 16.55 0.41
C VAL A 233 22.97 15.49 1.24
N TYR A 234 23.53 14.30 1.31
CA TYR A 234 22.99 13.18 2.07
C TYR A 234 23.93 12.86 3.23
N ASN A 235 23.50 13.17 4.46
CA ASN A 235 24.19 12.79 5.68
C ASN A 235 23.63 11.49 6.20
N VAL A 236 24.49 10.50 6.46
CA VAL A 236 24.11 9.23 7.06
C VAL A 236 24.29 9.32 8.57
N ILE A 237 23.20 9.23 9.31
CA ILE A 237 23.19 9.26 10.78
C ILE A 237 23.04 7.80 11.25
N GLY A 238 24.13 7.26 11.80
CA GLY A 238 24.23 5.85 12.20
C GLY A 238 25.39 5.16 11.49
N ASP A 239 25.65 3.89 11.84
CA ASP A 239 26.76 3.10 11.30
C ASP A 239 26.25 2.10 10.26
N VAL A 240 26.84 2.13 9.06
CA VAL A 240 26.50 1.25 7.92
C VAL A 240 27.67 0.37 7.48
N LYS A 241 28.88 0.60 8.02
CA LYS A 241 30.11 -0.07 7.57
C LYS A 241 30.05 -1.58 7.83
N GLY A 242 30.20 -2.37 6.77
CA GLY A 242 30.14 -3.84 6.83
C GLY A 242 28.76 -4.42 7.09
N LYS A 243 27.70 -3.58 7.10
CA LYS A 243 26.32 -4.00 7.42
C LYS A 243 25.49 -4.23 6.16
N THR A 244 24.44 -5.01 6.32
CA THR A 244 23.36 -5.13 5.35
C THR A 244 22.33 -4.04 5.63
N CYS A 245 22.17 -3.10 4.72
CA CYS A 245 21.25 -1.98 4.84
C CYS A 245 19.92 -2.29 4.15
N PHE A 246 18.81 -2.06 4.84
CA PHE A 246 17.46 -2.23 4.33
C PHE A 246 16.72 -0.90 4.35
N ILE A 247 16.60 -0.28 3.18
CA ILE A 247 15.90 1.00 3.01
C ILE A 247 14.40 0.71 2.99
N LEU A 248 13.61 1.44 3.81
CA LEU A 248 12.16 1.30 3.88
C LEU A 248 11.48 2.63 3.61
N ASP A 249 10.56 2.65 2.63
CA ASP A 249 9.75 3.83 2.30
C ASP A 249 8.28 3.43 1.99
N ASP A 250 7.37 4.41 1.88
CA ASP A 250 6.00 4.15 1.44
C ASP A 250 5.92 3.94 -0.07
N MET A 251 6.62 4.73 -0.85
CA MET A 251 6.56 4.66 -2.31
C MET A 251 7.90 4.93 -2.98
N VAL A 252 8.05 4.38 -4.17
CA VAL A 252 9.09 4.78 -5.12
C VAL A 252 8.44 5.30 -6.39
N ASP A 253 8.70 6.58 -6.70
CA ASP A 253 8.20 7.24 -7.92
C ASP A 253 9.28 7.22 -9.02
N THR A 254 10.12 8.22 -9.11
CA THR A 254 11.18 8.27 -10.14
C THR A 254 12.42 7.45 -9.81
N GLY A 255 12.52 6.91 -8.61
CA GLY A 255 13.68 6.13 -8.14
C GLY A 255 14.92 6.94 -7.79
N GLY A 256 14.99 8.22 -8.19
CA GLY A 256 16.21 9.00 -8.07
C GLY A 256 16.70 9.20 -6.63
N THR A 257 15.82 9.48 -5.67
CA THR A 257 16.19 9.61 -4.25
C THR A 257 16.67 8.27 -3.69
N LEU A 258 15.91 7.21 -3.92
CA LEU A 258 16.20 5.88 -3.42
C LEU A 258 17.57 5.36 -3.91
N CYS A 259 17.83 5.47 -5.22
CA CYS A 259 19.09 5.03 -5.81
C CYS A 259 20.30 5.84 -5.27
N LYS A 260 20.16 7.18 -5.16
CA LYS A 260 21.21 8.02 -4.58
C LYS A 260 21.49 7.68 -3.11
N VAL A 261 20.46 7.37 -2.33
CA VAL A 261 20.63 6.90 -0.94
C VAL A 261 21.36 5.57 -0.92
N ALA A 262 20.98 4.61 -1.78
CA ALA A 262 21.64 3.32 -1.87
C ALA A 262 23.11 3.45 -2.23
N ASP A 263 23.45 4.28 -3.22
CA ASP A 263 24.84 4.53 -3.64
C ASP A 263 25.62 5.19 -2.51
N LYS A 264 25.04 6.17 -1.81
CA LYS A 264 25.68 6.86 -0.67
C LYS A 264 26.00 5.90 0.47
N ILE A 265 25.08 5.00 0.80
CA ILE A 265 25.27 3.97 1.82
C ILE A 265 26.40 2.99 1.39
N ARG A 266 26.45 2.63 0.12
CA ARG A 266 27.54 1.77 -0.42
C ARG A 266 28.89 2.47 -0.37
N GLU A 267 28.97 3.75 -0.72
CA GLU A 267 30.19 4.57 -0.60
C GLU A 267 30.72 4.61 0.85
N GLN A 268 29.82 4.57 1.84
CA GLN A 268 30.18 4.54 3.27
C GLN A 268 30.51 3.12 3.78
N GLY A 269 30.64 2.14 2.89
CA GLY A 269 31.12 0.81 3.20
C GLY A 269 30.05 -0.20 3.61
N ALA A 270 28.78 0.02 3.31
CA ALA A 270 27.75 -1.01 3.48
C ALA A 270 28.09 -2.25 2.64
N ALA A 271 27.90 -3.44 3.22
CA ALA A 271 28.19 -4.70 2.55
C ALA A 271 27.15 -5.00 1.46
N LYS A 272 25.85 -4.76 1.76
CA LYS A 272 24.72 -4.96 0.84
C LYS A 272 23.65 -3.93 1.10
N VAL A 273 22.91 -3.56 0.06
CA VAL A 273 21.77 -2.62 0.18
C VAL A 273 20.55 -3.23 -0.47
N TYR A 274 19.47 -3.34 0.30
CA TYR A 274 18.14 -3.74 -0.13
C TYR A 274 17.20 -2.56 0.06
N ALA A 275 16.12 -2.53 -0.70
CA ALA A 275 15.07 -1.53 -0.51
C ALA A 275 13.68 -2.18 -0.57
N ALA A 276 12.75 -1.66 0.22
CA ALA A 276 11.35 -1.98 0.10
C ALA A 276 10.51 -0.70 0.11
N CYS A 277 9.56 -0.64 -0.81
CA CYS A 277 8.48 0.34 -0.81
C CYS A 277 7.14 -0.39 -0.98
N VAL A 278 6.10 0.15 -0.38
CA VAL A 278 4.77 -0.44 -0.57
C VAL A 278 4.27 -0.16 -1.98
N HIS A 279 4.37 1.08 -2.44
CA HIS A 279 3.81 1.52 -3.71
C HIS A 279 4.91 1.74 -4.76
N GLY A 280 4.92 0.89 -5.79
CA GLY A 280 5.79 1.04 -6.96
C GLY A 280 5.15 1.91 -8.03
N VAL A 281 5.22 3.25 -7.89
CA VAL A 281 4.69 4.17 -8.91
C VAL A 281 5.53 4.10 -10.17
N LEU A 282 6.86 4.01 -10.03
CA LEU A 282 7.85 3.71 -11.07
C LEU A 282 7.73 4.58 -12.32
N SER A 283 7.61 5.90 -12.13
CA SER A 283 7.48 6.88 -13.21
C SER A 283 8.80 7.17 -13.93
N GLY A 284 8.71 7.51 -15.21
CA GLY A 284 9.85 7.94 -16.01
C GLY A 284 10.93 6.88 -16.14
N ALA A 285 12.17 7.23 -15.78
CA ALA A 285 13.34 6.36 -15.87
C ALA A 285 13.57 5.47 -14.63
N ALA A 286 12.57 5.32 -13.74
CA ALA A 286 12.73 4.59 -12.47
C ALA A 286 13.24 3.15 -12.66
N HIS A 287 12.72 2.45 -13.66
CA HIS A 287 13.14 1.09 -13.99
C HIS A 287 14.63 1.01 -14.30
N ASP A 288 15.14 1.89 -15.18
CA ASP A 288 16.54 1.93 -15.56
C ASP A 288 17.45 2.34 -14.39
N LEU A 289 17.01 3.30 -13.59
CA LEU A 289 17.75 3.76 -12.42
C LEU A 289 17.90 2.65 -11.38
N ILE A 290 16.82 1.94 -11.07
CA ILE A 290 16.84 0.83 -10.11
C ILE A 290 17.70 -0.32 -10.65
N ALA A 291 17.55 -0.68 -11.92
CA ALA A 291 18.35 -1.75 -12.54
C ALA A 291 19.86 -1.47 -12.47
N LYS A 292 20.27 -0.21 -12.67
CA LYS A 292 21.68 0.25 -12.66
C LYS A 292 22.21 0.59 -11.26
N SER A 293 21.34 0.73 -10.26
CA SER A 293 21.71 1.11 -8.89
C SER A 293 22.51 0.04 -8.16
N SER A 294 23.11 0.42 -7.04
CA SER A 294 23.83 -0.49 -6.14
C SER A 294 22.91 -1.38 -5.28
N LEU A 295 21.58 -1.33 -5.52
CA LEU A 295 20.64 -2.22 -4.85
C LEU A 295 20.85 -3.68 -5.26
N GLU A 296 20.87 -4.57 -4.26
CA GLU A 296 20.82 -6.03 -4.48
C GLU A 296 19.40 -6.44 -4.92
N GLU A 297 18.38 -5.81 -4.30
CA GLU A 297 16.98 -6.12 -4.55
C GLU A 297 16.09 -4.94 -4.18
N MET A 298 15.05 -4.73 -4.99
CA MET A 298 13.93 -3.83 -4.73
C MET A 298 12.68 -4.67 -4.47
N ILE A 299 12.07 -4.49 -3.30
CA ILE A 299 10.86 -5.19 -2.89
C ILE A 299 9.69 -4.21 -2.98
N LEU A 300 8.64 -4.59 -3.69
CA LEU A 300 7.41 -3.83 -3.84
C LEU A 300 6.20 -4.69 -3.45
N THR A 301 5.04 -4.07 -3.31
CA THR A 301 3.77 -4.80 -3.27
C THR A 301 3.03 -4.65 -4.61
N ASP A 302 2.01 -5.47 -4.81
CA ASP A 302 1.09 -5.37 -5.93
C ASP A 302 -0.06 -4.37 -5.69
N SER A 303 0.12 -3.40 -4.79
CA SER A 303 -0.84 -2.28 -4.57
C SER A 303 -1.05 -1.42 -5.82
N ILE A 304 -0.03 -1.35 -6.67
CA ILE A 304 -0.04 -0.83 -8.03
C ILE A 304 0.44 -1.96 -8.93
N PRO A 305 -0.11 -2.16 -10.15
CA PRO A 305 0.43 -3.13 -11.09
C PRO A 305 1.90 -2.84 -11.38
N VAL A 306 2.75 -3.82 -11.18
CA VAL A 306 4.19 -3.68 -11.42
C VAL A 306 4.59 -4.61 -12.54
N HIS A 307 5.21 -4.05 -13.57
CA HIS A 307 5.83 -4.83 -14.65
C HIS A 307 7.25 -5.24 -14.25
N ALA A 308 7.69 -6.42 -14.72
CA ALA A 308 9.02 -6.91 -14.42
C ALA A 308 10.12 -5.90 -14.79
N LEU A 309 11.10 -5.71 -13.88
CA LEU A 309 12.30 -4.93 -14.17
C LEU A 309 13.28 -5.73 -15.02
N ALA A 310 13.90 -5.09 -15.99
CA ALA A 310 15.08 -5.64 -16.63
C ALA A 310 16.18 -5.89 -15.57
N GLY A 311 16.80 -7.06 -15.57
CA GLY A 311 17.88 -7.40 -14.62
C GLY A 311 17.47 -8.13 -13.33
N GLY A 312 16.20 -8.50 -13.16
CA GLY A 312 15.76 -9.42 -12.09
C GLY A 312 15.88 -8.92 -10.65
N LYS A 313 16.11 -7.61 -10.43
CA LYS A 313 16.25 -7.03 -9.09
C LYS A 313 14.94 -6.76 -8.37
N LEU A 314 13.79 -7.10 -8.96
CA LEU A 314 12.48 -6.79 -8.41
C LEU A 314 11.80 -8.02 -7.84
N THR A 315 11.32 -7.88 -6.60
CA THR A 315 10.41 -8.82 -5.96
C THR A 315 9.09 -8.13 -5.66
N VAL A 316 7.98 -8.74 -6.07
CA VAL A 316 6.63 -8.23 -5.81
C VAL A 316 5.93 -9.13 -4.80
N LEU A 317 5.50 -8.55 -3.70
CA LEU A 317 4.75 -9.23 -2.64
C LEU A 317 3.27 -8.93 -2.78
N SER A 318 2.44 -9.97 -2.79
CA SER A 318 1.00 -9.76 -2.93
C SER A 318 0.34 -9.36 -1.61
N ILE A 319 -0.51 -8.33 -1.68
CA ILE A 319 -1.36 -7.86 -0.58
C ILE A 319 -2.78 -8.43 -0.66
N ALA A 320 -3.07 -9.30 -1.62
CA ALA A 320 -4.41 -9.83 -1.85
C ALA A 320 -5.01 -10.50 -0.60
N LYS A 321 -4.21 -11.30 0.13
CA LYS A 321 -4.66 -11.93 1.38
C LYS A 321 -5.01 -10.92 2.46
N LEU A 322 -4.19 -9.90 2.65
CA LEU A 322 -4.41 -8.87 3.67
C LEU A 322 -5.68 -8.08 3.39
N LEU A 323 -5.86 -7.63 2.15
CA LEU A 323 -7.08 -6.94 1.74
C LEU A 323 -8.31 -7.86 1.79
N GLY A 324 -8.18 -9.12 1.38
CA GLY A 324 -9.26 -10.09 1.48
C GLY A 324 -9.70 -10.34 2.92
N GLU A 325 -8.76 -10.48 3.85
CA GLU A 325 -9.07 -10.63 5.28
C GLU A 325 -9.74 -9.36 5.84
N ALA A 326 -9.28 -8.16 5.45
CA ALA A 326 -9.90 -6.90 5.86
C ALA A 326 -11.35 -6.81 5.36
N ILE A 327 -11.59 -7.17 4.08
CA ILE A 327 -12.93 -7.21 3.48
C ILE A 327 -13.82 -8.21 4.22
N ALA A 328 -13.35 -9.44 4.47
CA ALA A 328 -14.11 -10.45 5.18
C ALA A 328 -14.51 -10.00 6.59
N ARG A 329 -13.57 -9.43 7.35
CA ARG A 329 -13.84 -8.91 8.70
C ARG A 329 -14.81 -7.73 8.67
N ASN A 330 -14.62 -6.80 7.75
CA ASN A 330 -15.50 -5.66 7.58
C ASN A 330 -16.93 -6.11 7.25
N HIS A 331 -17.09 -7.02 6.29
CA HIS A 331 -18.39 -7.60 5.93
C HIS A 331 -19.08 -8.28 7.11
N GLN A 332 -18.34 -8.99 7.95
CA GLN A 332 -18.82 -9.72 9.12
C GLN A 332 -19.00 -8.83 10.36
N GLY A 333 -18.74 -7.52 10.29
CA GLY A 333 -18.75 -6.62 11.44
C GLY A 333 -17.67 -6.94 12.49
N LYS A 334 -16.59 -7.63 12.11
CA LYS A 334 -15.47 -7.99 12.99
C LYS A 334 -14.41 -6.91 13.02
N SER A 335 -13.70 -6.80 14.16
CA SER A 335 -12.56 -5.90 14.29
C SER A 335 -11.44 -6.26 13.31
N ILE A 336 -10.90 -5.24 12.63
CA ILE A 336 -9.71 -5.35 11.77
C ILE A 336 -8.41 -5.00 12.51
N SER A 337 -8.48 -4.60 13.81
CA SER A 337 -7.32 -4.14 14.59
C SER A 337 -6.17 -5.15 14.63
N ALA A 338 -6.48 -6.45 14.55
CA ALA A 338 -5.47 -7.50 14.48
C ALA A 338 -4.63 -7.49 13.18
N LEU A 339 -5.04 -6.73 12.17
CA LEU A 339 -4.34 -6.60 10.89
C LEU A 339 -3.32 -5.44 10.89
N PHE A 340 -3.34 -4.60 11.95
CA PHE A 340 -2.44 -3.44 12.10
C PHE A 340 -1.14 -3.74 12.85
N VAL A 341 -0.86 -5.00 13.16
CA VAL A 341 0.26 -5.40 14.04
C VAL A 341 1.54 -5.66 13.26
#